data_6cdbca2b53aae74866af81708495b762
#
_entry.id   6cdbca2b53aae74866af81708495b762
#
_cell.length_a   1.000
_cell.length_b   1.000
_cell.length_c   1.000
_cell.angle_alpha   90.00
_cell.angle_beta   90.00
_cell.angle_gamma   90.00
#
_symmetry.space_group_name_H-M   'P 1'
#
loop_
_entity.id
_entity.type
_entity.pdbx_description
1 polymer ?
#
loop_
_entity_poly.entity_id
_entity_poly.type
_entity_poly.pdbx_seq_one_letter_code
_entity_poly.pdbx_strand_id
1 'polypeptide(L)'
;MRESLCAVLAVTVLATSGCGSYTSGQAQAAPQTSTASDDPTNSAITRIPVVISGGHDTDPRDNGRPVVLVAGGLGVAPEVFRDAFSGVRPVAPGKQPDQARAQQNKAVLLAALSPYGITNEQLDAVSDYYRYQPGTGVLWPIRSAVITATVQTGTVTSFEVTDGGAGYSSQPSISVPGAACGPVAVNLSYSRDLAKNGAIESVTLSR
;
A
#
# COMPACT_ATOMS: atom_id res chain seq x y z
N MET A 1 -0.56 38.62 19.39
CA MET A 1 -1.13 38.72 20.74
C MET A 1 -2.35 37.81 20.82
N ARG A 2 -2.22 36.65 21.38
CA ARG A 2 -3.15 35.91 22.24
C ARG A 2 -2.57 34.53 22.48
N GLU A 3 -1.97 34.42 23.66
CA GLU A 3 -1.58 33.17 24.30
C GLU A 3 -2.82 32.49 24.86
N SER A 4 -2.85 31.17 24.89
CA SER A 4 -3.71 30.38 25.76
C SER A 4 -3.04 29.07 26.13
N LEU A 5 -2.55 29.04 27.18
CA LEU A 5 -2.42 28.29 28.44
C LEU A 5 -2.79 26.80 28.36
N CYS A 6 -1.77 26.01 28.73
CA CYS A 6 -1.85 24.62 29.19
C CYS A 6 -2.60 24.49 30.51
N ALA A 7 -3.43 23.45 30.65
CA ALA A 7 -3.90 22.98 31.94
C ALA A 7 -3.44 21.55 32.15
N VAL A 8 -2.49 21.35 33.07
CA VAL A 8 -2.04 20.06 33.59
C VAL A 8 -2.95 19.67 34.74
N LEU A 9 -3.62 18.53 34.64
CA LEU A 9 -4.34 17.94 35.76
C LEU A 9 -3.53 16.76 36.34
N ALA A 10 -3.00 16.95 37.54
CA ALA A 10 -2.38 15.93 38.35
C ALA A 10 -3.45 15.22 39.17
N VAL A 11 -3.55 13.90 39.07
CA VAL A 11 -4.38 13.05 39.94
C VAL A 11 -3.48 12.36 40.94
N THR A 12 -3.66 12.71 42.20
CA THR A 12 -3.01 12.11 43.38
C THR A 12 -3.85 10.93 43.88
N VAL A 13 -3.25 9.76 43.96
CA VAL A 13 -3.90 8.56 44.59
C VAL A 13 -3.36 8.41 45.99
N LEU A 14 -4.26 8.47 46.99
CA LEU A 14 -3.96 8.18 48.38
C LEU A 14 -3.95 6.65 48.60
N ALA A 15 -2.89 6.20 49.25
CA ALA A 15 -2.80 4.84 49.81
C ALA A 15 -3.38 4.81 51.21
N THR A 16 -4.30 3.88 51.48
CA THR A 16 -4.76 3.55 52.84
C THR A 16 -4.24 2.17 53.25
N SER A 17 -3.41 2.19 54.29
CA SER A 17 -2.91 1.01 54.97
C SER A 17 -3.99 0.43 55.87
N GLY A 18 -4.25 -0.86 55.76
CA GLY A 18 -5.08 -1.64 56.68
C GLY A 18 -4.32 -2.85 57.21
N CYS A 19 -3.86 -2.80 58.46
CA CYS A 19 -3.31 -3.95 59.17
C CYS A 19 -4.47 -4.87 59.67
N GLY A 20 -4.35 -6.14 59.37
CA GLY A 20 -5.18 -7.20 59.97
C GLY A 20 -4.33 -8.44 60.18
N SER A 21 -3.93 -8.66 61.44
CA SER A 21 -3.21 -9.87 61.90
C SER A 21 -4.19 -11.00 62.17
N TYR A 22 -3.97 -12.17 61.60
CA TYR A 22 -4.48 -13.44 62.12
C TYR A 22 -3.42 -14.55 62.01
N THR A 23 -3.24 -15.22 63.12
CA THR A 23 -2.31 -16.29 63.47
C THR A 23 -2.75 -17.65 62.99
N SER A 24 -1.75 -18.48 62.63
CA SER A 24 -1.62 -19.93 62.84
C SER A 24 -2.42 -20.90 61.97
N GLY A 25 -1.67 -21.68 61.20
CA GLY A 25 -2.11 -22.94 60.59
C GLY A 25 -1.02 -23.48 59.66
N GLN A 26 -0.02 -24.19 60.19
CA GLN A 26 0.97 -24.90 59.40
C GLN A 26 0.32 -26.08 58.67
N ALA A 27 0.49 -26.09 57.34
CA ALA A 27 0.53 -27.31 56.57
C ALA A 27 1.57 -27.10 55.46
N GLN A 28 2.73 -27.70 55.63
CA GLN A 28 3.79 -27.80 54.67
C GLN A 28 3.32 -28.68 53.52
N ALA A 29 2.94 -28.08 52.41
CA ALA A 29 2.82 -28.76 51.13
C ALA A 29 4.16 -28.59 50.38
N ALA A 30 4.77 -29.71 50.04
CA ALA A 30 6.01 -29.77 49.25
C ALA A 30 5.88 -29.00 47.93
N PRO A 31 6.96 -28.39 47.40
CA PRO A 31 6.95 -27.76 46.09
C PRO A 31 6.71 -28.82 45.02
N GLN A 32 5.52 -28.81 44.45
CA GLN A 32 5.28 -29.54 43.19
C GLN A 32 6.06 -28.80 42.10
N THR A 33 7.18 -29.35 41.72
CA THR A 33 7.88 -28.99 40.49
C THR A 33 6.96 -29.34 39.32
N SER A 34 6.19 -28.39 38.86
CA SER A 34 5.49 -28.49 37.58
C SER A 34 6.58 -28.52 36.49
N THR A 35 6.98 -29.73 36.11
CA THR A 35 7.65 -29.92 34.81
C THR A 35 6.66 -29.50 33.77
N ALA A 36 6.83 -28.27 33.23
CA ALA A 36 6.23 -27.88 31.96
C ALA A 36 6.75 -28.88 30.93
N SER A 37 5.87 -29.78 30.52
CA SER A 37 6.12 -30.58 29.33
C SER A 37 6.17 -29.61 28.17
N ASP A 38 7.39 -29.31 27.70
CA ASP A 38 7.58 -28.74 26.37
C ASP A 38 7.06 -29.76 25.36
N ASP A 39 5.80 -29.61 24.96
CA ASP A 39 5.23 -30.33 23.85
C ASP A 39 5.84 -29.75 22.57
N PRO A 40 6.73 -30.48 21.86
CA PRO A 40 7.40 -29.97 20.67
C PRO A 40 6.49 -29.83 19.44
N THR A 41 5.18 -30.05 19.59
CA THR A 41 4.21 -30.02 18.51
C THR A 41 3.43 -28.70 18.39
N ASN A 42 3.61 -27.75 19.28
CA ASN A 42 2.99 -26.42 19.14
C ASN A 42 3.93 -25.47 18.40
N SER A 43 4.11 -25.69 17.09
CA SER A 43 4.75 -24.71 16.21
C SER A 43 3.90 -23.44 16.24
N ALA A 44 4.29 -22.47 17.06
CA ALA A 44 3.57 -21.22 17.22
C ALA A 44 3.40 -20.54 15.86
N ILE A 45 2.16 -20.44 15.40
CA ILE A 45 1.79 -19.66 14.24
C ILE A 45 1.65 -18.20 14.67
N THR A 46 2.42 -17.33 14.05
CA THR A 46 2.40 -15.89 14.33
C THR A 46 1.94 -15.14 13.09
N ARG A 47 1.15 -14.08 13.28
CA ARG A 47 0.76 -13.16 12.21
C ARG A 47 1.57 -11.87 12.34
N ILE A 48 2.29 -11.49 11.29
CA ILE A 48 3.19 -10.34 11.26
C ILE A 48 2.77 -9.40 10.13
N PRO A 49 2.57 -8.09 10.42
CA PRO A 49 2.35 -7.10 9.38
C PRO A 49 3.54 -7.05 8.41
N VAL A 50 3.23 -6.97 7.14
CA VAL A 50 4.21 -6.90 6.06
C VAL A 50 4.67 -5.46 5.85
N VAL A 51 5.96 -5.27 5.61
CA VAL A 51 6.53 -4.00 5.15
C VAL A 51 6.59 -4.02 3.63
N ILE A 52 5.94 -3.01 3.02
CA ILE A 52 5.84 -2.84 1.57
C ILE A 52 6.65 -1.61 1.19
N SER A 53 7.49 -1.71 0.16
CA SER A 53 8.31 -0.60 -0.32
C SER A 53 8.40 -0.56 -1.84
N GLY A 54 8.50 0.65 -2.42
CA GLY A 54 8.51 0.85 -3.87
C GLY A 54 7.16 0.55 -4.54
N GLY A 55 7.19 0.02 -5.75
CA GLY A 55 5.97 -0.28 -6.51
C GLY A 55 5.42 0.89 -7.31
N HIS A 56 6.22 1.93 -7.51
CA HIS A 56 5.84 3.16 -8.20
C HIS A 56 6.74 3.48 -9.39
N ASP A 57 7.49 2.48 -9.86
CA ASP A 57 8.31 2.63 -11.04
C ASP A 57 7.44 2.64 -12.29
N THR A 58 7.94 3.29 -13.33
CA THR A 58 7.30 3.36 -14.63
C THR A 58 8.19 2.72 -15.70
N ASP A 59 7.58 2.20 -16.77
CA ASP A 59 8.34 1.73 -17.91
C ASP A 59 9.19 2.88 -18.47
N PRO A 60 10.49 2.67 -18.76
CA PRO A 60 11.35 3.71 -19.33
C PRO A 60 10.79 4.37 -20.61
N ARG A 61 10.02 3.62 -21.41
CA ARG A 61 9.34 4.14 -22.61
C ARG A 61 8.30 5.21 -22.28
N ASP A 62 7.75 5.19 -21.07
CA ASP A 62 6.67 6.08 -20.64
C ASP A 62 7.18 7.42 -20.10
N ASN A 63 8.51 7.61 -20.02
CA ASN A 63 9.16 8.83 -19.54
C ASN A 63 8.61 9.30 -18.18
N GLY A 64 8.43 8.35 -17.25
CA GLY A 64 7.95 8.59 -15.91
C GLY A 64 6.42 8.69 -15.76
N ARG A 65 5.65 8.52 -16.84
CA ARG A 65 4.17 8.49 -16.75
C ARG A 65 3.69 7.14 -16.26
N PRO A 66 2.69 7.10 -15.38
CA PRO A 66 2.13 5.84 -14.90
C PRO A 66 1.12 5.27 -15.92
N VAL A 67 1.60 4.91 -17.11
CA VAL A 67 0.75 4.46 -18.24
C VAL A 67 -0.13 3.29 -17.87
N VAL A 68 0.36 2.34 -17.09
CA VAL A 68 -0.43 1.19 -16.64
C VAL A 68 -1.64 1.60 -15.79
N LEU A 69 -1.46 2.64 -14.94
CA LEU A 69 -2.54 3.18 -14.13
C LEU A 69 -3.55 4.00 -14.95
N VAL A 70 -3.05 4.82 -15.87
CA VAL A 70 -3.91 5.59 -16.77
C VAL A 70 -4.73 4.65 -17.65
N ALA A 71 -4.10 3.65 -18.25
CA ALA A 71 -4.77 2.65 -19.07
C ALA A 71 -5.81 1.86 -18.26
N GLY A 72 -5.46 1.42 -17.05
CA GLY A 72 -6.38 0.75 -16.13
C GLY A 72 -7.59 1.60 -15.79
N GLY A 73 -7.38 2.88 -15.43
CA GLY A 73 -8.45 3.83 -15.15
C GLY A 73 -9.35 4.09 -16.35
N LEU A 74 -8.83 4.05 -17.57
CA LEU A 74 -9.61 4.09 -18.80
C LEU A 74 -10.24 2.74 -19.18
N GLY A 75 -9.74 1.64 -18.62
CA GLY A 75 -10.20 0.28 -18.94
C GLY A 75 -9.73 -0.20 -20.31
N VAL A 76 -8.53 0.21 -20.73
CA VAL A 76 -7.85 -0.22 -21.96
C VAL A 76 -6.52 -0.89 -21.63
N ALA A 77 -5.94 -1.63 -22.59
CA ALA A 77 -4.59 -2.17 -22.42
C ALA A 77 -3.55 -1.04 -22.42
N PRO A 78 -2.43 -1.18 -21.69
CA PRO A 78 -1.36 -0.16 -21.67
C PRO A 78 -0.84 0.22 -23.06
N GLU A 79 -0.72 -0.74 -23.97
CA GLU A 79 -0.27 -0.52 -25.34
C GLU A 79 -1.23 0.37 -26.13
N VAL A 80 -2.55 0.19 -25.94
CA VAL A 80 -3.57 1.06 -26.59
C VAL A 80 -3.38 2.50 -26.17
N PHE A 81 -3.13 2.75 -24.89
CA PHE A 81 -2.87 4.11 -24.42
C PHE A 81 -1.52 4.65 -24.93
N ARG A 82 -0.47 3.81 -24.98
CA ARG A 82 0.83 4.21 -25.55
C ARG A 82 0.71 4.61 -27.01
N ASP A 83 -0.02 3.82 -27.81
CA ASP A 83 -0.24 4.10 -29.22
C ASP A 83 -1.02 5.41 -29.40
N ALA A 84 -2.08 5.61 -28.64
CA ALA A 84 -2.83 6.87 -28.63
C ALA A 84 -1.93 8.06 -28.24
N PHE A 85 -1.07 7.89 -27.23
CA PHE A 85 -0.18 8.92 -26.74
C PHE A 85 0.99 9.22 -27.71
N SER A 86 1.35 8.31 -28.61
CA SER A 86 2.40 8.53 -29.62
C SER A 86 2.09 9.69 -30.55
N GLY A 87 0.82 9.99 -30.77
CA GLY A 87 0.36 11.14 -31.57
C GLY A 87 0.37 12.48 -30.82
N VAL A 88 0.61 12.46 -29.51
CA VAL A 88 0.64 13.67 -28.66
C VAL A 88 1.99 14.36 -28.78
N ARG A 89 1.99 15.70 -28.81
CA ARG A 89 3.20 16.50 -28.80
C ARG A 89 3.41 17.15 -27.43
N PRO A 90 4.04 16.46 -26.49
CA PRO A 90 4.28 17.01 -25.16
C PRO A 90 5.23 18.21 -25.23
N VAL A 91 5.12 19.11 -24.27
CA VAL A 91 6.12 20.19 -24.09
C VAL A 91 7.33 19.65 -23.33
N ALA A 92 8.44 20.38 -23.38
CA ALA A 92 9.64 20.05 -22.64
C ALA A 92 9.35 19.97 -21.12
N PRO A 93 10.09 19.16 -20.36
CA PRO A 93 9.97 19.06 -18.92
C PRO A 93 10.02 20.45 -18.25
N GLY A 94 9.12 20.67 -17.27
CA GLY A 94 9.02 21.97 -16.56
C GLY A 94 8.31 23.08 -17.33
N LYS A 95 7.85 22.83 -18.57
CA LYS A 95 7.04 23.78 -19.33
C LYS A 95 5.57 23.39 -19.28
N GLN A 96 4.69 24.39 -19.28
CA GLN A 96 3.25 24.20 -19.45
C GLN A 96 2.89 24.36 -20.92
N PRO A 97 2.02 23.50 -21.49
CA PRO A 97 1.50 23.73 -22.84
C PRO A 97 0.61 24.97 -22.84
N ASP A 98 0.63 25.71 -23.94
CA ASP A 98 -0.41 26.69 -24.18
C ASP A 98 -1.77 26.00 -24.40
N GLN A 99 -2.85 26.77 -24.30
CA GLN A 99 -4.21 26.25 -24.39
C GLN A 99 -4.47 25.55 -25.73
N ALA A 100 -4.01 26.09 -26.83
CA ALA A 100 -4.21 25.52 -28.15
C ALA A 100 -3.54 24.14 -28.29
N ARG A 101 -2.30 24.01 -27.81
CA ARG A 101 -1.58 22.74 -27.79
C ARG A 101 -2.24 21.72 -26.85
N ALA A 102 -2.70 22.15 -25.67
CA ALA A 102 -3.41 21.26 -24.76
C ALA A 102 -4.68 20.70 -25.40
N GLN A 103 -5.48 21.54 -26.06
CA GLN A 103 -6.68 21.13 -26.78
C GLN A 103 -6.35 20.19 -27.95
N GLN A 104 -5.32 20.50 -28.73
CA GLN A 104 -4.88 19.66 -29.86
C GLN A 104 -4.44 18.28 -29.37
N ASN A 105 -3.60 18.20 -28.32
CA ASN A 105 -3.15 16.94 -27.75
C ASN A 105 -4.32 16.13 -27.21
N LYS A 106 -5.28 16.77 -26.56
CA LYS A 106 -6.48 16.12 -26.07
C LYS A 106 -7.35 15.58 -27.22
N ALA A 107 -7.52 16.35 -28.29
CA ALA A 107 -8.28 15.91 -29.47
C ALA A 107 -7.65 14.66 -30.12
N VAL A 108 -6.30 14.60 -30.19
CA VAL A 108 -5.57 13.43 -30.70
C VAL A 108 -5.84 12.20 -29.83
N LEU A 109 -5.75 12.33 -28.51
CA LEU A 109 -6.04 11.23 -27.58
C LEU A 109 -7.49 10.75 -27.70
N LEU A 110 -8.45 11.67 -27.75
CA LEU A 110 -9.86 11.31 -27.88
C LEU A 110 -10.14 10.60 -29.21
N ALA A 111 -9.57 11.07 -30.31
CA ALA A 111 -9.73 10.42 -31.61
C ALA A 111 -9.21 8.97 -31.60
N ALA A 112 -8.07 8.73 -30.94
CA ALA A 112 -7.47 7.40 -30.85
C ALA A 112 -8.19 6.48 -29.86
N LEU A 113 -8.77 7.05 -28.79
CA LEU A 113 -9.40 6.26 -27.70
C LEU A 113 -10.93 6.13 -27.85
N SER A 114 -11.58 6.93 -28.70
CA SER A 114 -13.03 6.84 -28.92
C SER A 114 -13.51 5.48 -29.42
N PRO A 115 -12.77 4.70 -30.26
CA PRO A 115 -13.15 3.35 -30.65
C PRO A 115 -13.26 2.38 -29.48
N TYR A 116 -12.64 2.70 -28.34
CA TYR A 116 -12.70 1.93 -27.09
C TYR A 116 -13.80 2.44 -26.14
N GLY A 117 -14.64 3.36 -26.60
CA GLY A 117 -15.76 3.93 -25.82
C GLY A 117 -15.30 4.93 -24.75
N ILE A 118 -14.09 5.50 -24.87
CA ILE A 118 -13.60 6.49 -23.91
C ILE A 118 -14.17 7.87 -24.26
N THR A 119 -14.87 8.47 -23.28
CA THR A 119 -15.43 9.82 -23.39
C THR A 119 -14.42 10.89 -22.97
N ASN A 120 -14.71 12.14 -23.33
CA ASN A 120 -13.93 13.29 -22.91
C ASN A 120 -13.83 13.40 -21.37
N GLU A 121 -14.94 13.21 -20.68
CA GLU A 121 -15.03 13.29 -19.22
C GLU A 121 -14.22 12.20 -18.54
N GLN A 122 -14.23 10.98 -19.07
CA GLN A 122 -13.41 9.87 -18.57
C GLN A 122 -11.93 10.15 -18.76
N LEU A 123 -11.54 10.63 -19.95
CA LEU A 123 -10.13 10.98 -20.22
C LEU A 123 -9.64 12.09 -19.28
N ASP A 124 -10.45 13.12 -19.05
CA ASP A 124 -10.11 14.21 -18.13
C ASP A 124 -9.98 13.71 -16.70
N ALA A 125 -10.96 12.98 -16.19
CA ALA A 125 -10.97 12.47 -14.82
C ALA A 125 -9.74 11.61 -14.53
N VAL A 126 -9.39 10.69 -15.44
CA VAL A 126 -8.23 9.81 -15.27
C VAL A 126 -6.91 10.57 -15.43
N SER A 127 -6.83 11.49 -16.40
CA SER A 127 -5.63 12.30 -16.64
C SER A 127 -5.34 13.27 -15.50
N ASP A 128 -6.39 13.83 -14.89
CA ASP A 128 -6.26 14.71 -13.72
C ASP A 128 -5.86 13.94 -12.47
N TYR A 129 -6.42 12.74 -12.28
CA TYR A 129 -6.11 11.88 -11.14
C TYR A 129 -4.65 11.38 -11.15
N TYR A 130 -4.16 10.95 -12.32
CA TYR A 130 -2.79 10.46 -12.52
C TYR A 130 -1.88 11.50 -13.17
N ARG A 131 -2.08 12.77 -12.82
CA ARG A 131 -1.29 13.86 -13.40
C ARG A 131 0.19 13.68 -13.10
N TYR A 132 0.97 13.49 -14.16
CA TYR A 132 2.42 13.39 -14.09
C TYR A 132 3.05 14.77 -14.18
N GLN A 133 3.93 15.08 -13.24
CA GLN A 133 4.70 16.33 -13.21
C GLN A 133 6.21 16.00 -13.25
N PRO A 134 6.83 15.97 -14.46
CA PRO A 134 8.23 15.61 -14.59
C PRO A 134 9.14 16.53 -13.79
N GLY A 135 10.13 15.95 -13.10
CA GLY A 135 11.14 16.70 -12.36
C GLY A 135 10.71 17.30 -11.04
N THR A 136 9.46 17.12 -10.60
CA THR A 136 8.99 17.62 -9.30
C THR A 136 9.14 16.60 -8.17
N GLY A 137 9.33 15.32 -8.50
CA GLY A 137 9.29 14.22 -7.52
C GLY A 137 7.90 13.91 -6.97
N VAL A 138 6.87 14.63 -7.42
CA VAL A 138 5.49 14.39 -6.99
C VAL A 138 4.91 13.23 -7.78
N LEU A 139 4.50 12.18 -7.06
CA LEU A 139 3.78 11.03 -7.61
C LEU A 139 2.27 11.31 -7.63
N TRP A 140 1.55 10.43 -8.32
CA TRP A 140 0.10 10.36 -8.31
C TRP A 140 -0.43 9.89 -6.94
N PRO A 141 -1.75 9.93 -6.68
CA PRO A 141 -2.32 9.43 -5.44
C PRO A 141 -1.98 7.96 -5.19
N ILE A 142 -1.43 7.68 -4.01
CA ILE A 142 -1.01 6.36 -3.56
C ILE A 142 -1.73 6.07 -2.24
N ARG A 143 -2.25 4.85 -2.12
CA ARG A 143 -2.77 4.30 -0.87
C ARG A 143 -2.06 2.98 -0.58
N SER A 144 -1.40 2.90 0.57
CA SER A 144 -0.65 1.72 0.96
C SER A 144 -1.57 0.51 1.14
N ALA A 145 -1.11 -0.66 0.70
CA ALA A 145 -1.78 -1.92 0.98
C ALA A 145 -1.59 -2.36 2.44
N VAL A 146 -2.51 -3.18 2.93
CA VAL A 146 -2.45 -3.83 4.25
C VAL A 146 -2.37 -5.34 4.02
N ILE A 147 -1.22 -5.92 4.37
CA ILE A 147 -0.93 -7.33 4.15
C ILE A 147 -0.38 -7.92 5.46
N THR A 148 -0.81 -9.13 5.78
CA THR A 148 -0.33 -9.88 6.93
C THR A 148 0.32 -11.18 6.46
N ALA A 149 1.51 -11.48 6.97
CA ALA A 149 2.20 -12.75 6.75
C ALA A 149 1.87 -13.72 7.90
N THR A 150 1.63 -14.97 7.54
CA THR A 150 1.60 -16.10 8.49
C THR A 150 2.99 -16.69 8.57
N VAL A 151 3.53 -16.74 9.80
CA VAL A 151 4.88 -17.23 10.07
C VAL A 151 4.77 -18.46 10.95
N GLN A 152 5.45 -19.54 10.57
CA GLN A 152 5.57 -20.77 11.33
C GLN A 152 7.06 -21.12 11.51
N THR A 153 7.48 -21.32 12.73
CA THR A 153 8.89 -21.63 13.05
C THR A 153 9.89 -20.65 12.42
N GLY A 154 9.55 -19.33 12.48
CA GLY A 154 10.41 -18.27 11.96
C GLY A 154 10.41 -18.11 10.42
N THR A 155 9.62 -18.91 9.71
CA THR A 155 9.52 -18.88 8.23
C THR A 155 8.13 -18.47 7.78
N VAL A 156 8.05 -17.61 6.77
CA VAL A 156 6.78 -17.21 6.16
C VAL A 156 6.18 -18.37 5.38
N THR A 157 4.91 -18.69 5.64
CA THR A 157 4.18 -19.79 4.98
C THR A 157 3.07 -19.29 4.06
N SER A 158 2.49 -18.10 4.33
CA SER A 158 1.44 -17.50 3.47
C SER A 158 1.30 -16.01 3.73
N PHE A 159 0.57 -15.35 2.82
CA PHE A 159 0.18 -13.95 2.93
C PHE A 159 -1.33 -13.82 2.84
N GLU A 160 -1.88 -12.83 3.55
CA GLU A 160 -3.28 -12.41 3.49
C GLU A 160 -3.33 -10.92 3.14
N VAL A 161 -3.93 -10.58 2.00
CA VAL A 161 -4.15 -9.19 1.58
C VAL A 161 -5.50 -8.75 2.11
N THR A 162 -5.51 -7.91 3.15
CA THR A 162 -6.74 -7.35 3.73
C THR A 162 -7.20 -6.11 2.96
N ASP A 163 -6.25 -5.30 2.50
CA ASP A 163 -6.49 -4.16 1.62
C ASP A 163 -5.35 -4.11 0.60
N GLY A 164 -5.69 -4.17 -0.68
CA GLY A 164 -4.71 -4.12 -1.76
C GLY A 164 -4.09 -2.75 -2.00
N GLY A 165 -4.57 -1.70 -1.34
CA GLY A 165 -4.12 -0.34 -1.60
C GLY A 165 -4.57 0.19 -2.95
N ALA A 166 -3.83 1.14 -3.49
CA ALA A 166 -4.02 1.69 -4.84
C ALA A 166 -2.78 2.45 -5.30
N GLY A 167 -2.62 2.62 -6.62
CA GLY A 167 -1.56 3.45 -7.19
C GLY A 167 -0.23 2.74 -7.41
N TYR A 168 -0.17 1.42 -7.29
CA TYR A 168 1.02 0.66 -7.65
C TYR A 168 1.11 0.53 -9.19
N SER A 169 2.17 1.08 -9.77
CA SER A 169 2.47 1.00 -11.21
C SER A 169 3.48 -0.09 -11.55
N SER A 170 4.18 -0.62 -10.55
CA SER A 170 5.12 -1.73 -10.64
C SER A 170 5.00 -2.63 -9.41
N GLN A 171 5.60 -3.81 -9.45
CA GLN A 171 5.61 -4.71 -8.30
C GLN A 171 6.40 -4.10 -7.14
N PRO A 172 5.81 -3.92 -5.94
CA PRO A 172 6.53 -3.50 -4.76
C PRO A 172 7.40 -4.62 -4.19
N SER A 173 8.39 -4.23 -3.39
CA SER A 173 9.15 -5.15 -2.57
C SER A 173 8.40 -5.48 -1.29
N ILE A 174 8.41 -6.76 -0.92
CA ILE A 174 7.76 -7.31 0.28
C ILE A 174 8.82 -7.79 1.26
N SER A 175 8.72 -7.37 2.52
CA SER A 175 9.54 -7.91 3.61
C SER A 175 8.72 -8.16 4.87
N VAL A 176 9.12 -9.17 5.64
CA VAL A 176 8.45 -9.56 6.88
C VAL A 176 9.44 -9.43 8.02
N PRO A 177 9.28 -8.47 8.94
CA PRO A 177 10.22 -8.25 10.02
C PRO A 177 10.38 -9.49 10.92
N GLY A 178 11.62 -9.90 11.17
CA GLY A 178 11.92 -11.01 12.07
C GLY A 178 11.60 -12.41 11.56
N ALA A 179 11.25 -12.56 10.28
CA ALA A 179 10.97 -13.86 9.68
C ALA A 179 11.75 -14.07 8.38
N ALA A 180 12.15 -15.32 8.13
CA ALA A 180 12.72 -15.70 6.84
C ALA A 180 11.60 -15.74 5.80
N CYS A 181 11.77 -14.99 4.71
CA CYS A 181 10.86 -14.96 3.59
C CYS A 181 11.60 -15.38 2.31
N GLY A 182 11.10 -16.39 1.64
CA GLY A 182 11.57 -16.78 0.30
C GLY A 182 11.19 -15.73 -0.76
N PRO A 183 11.53 -15.97 -2.04
CA PRO A 183 11.10 -15.12 -3.14
C PRO A 183 9.59 -14.99 -3.19
N VAL A 184 9.09 -13.80 -3.49
CA VAL A 184 7.65 -13.49 -3.52
C VAL A 184 7.25 -13.02 -4.91
N ALA A 185 6.09 -13.47 -5.38
CA ALA A 185 5.41 -12.91 -6.54
C ALA A 185 4.26 -12.03 -6.06
N VAL A 186 4.20 -10.80 -6.58
CA VAL A 186 3.14 -9.83 -6.30
C VAL A 186 2.34 -9.61 -7.58
N ASN A 187 1.03 -9.85 -7.54
CA ASN A 187 0.14 -9.55 -8.64
C ASN A 187 -0.60 -8.24 -8.37
N LEU A 188 -0.66 -7.38 -9.38
CA LEU A 188 -1.38 -6.12 -9.35
C LEU A 188 -2.64 -6.23 -10.20
N SER A 189 -3.71 -5.60 -9.75
CA SER A 189 -4.95 -5.44 -10.51
C SER A 189 -5.14 -3.99 -10.93
N TYR A 190 -5.64 -3.79 -12.16
CA TYR A 190 -5.94 -2.49 -12.71
C TYR A 190 -7.42 -2.39 -13.05
N SER A 191 -8.05 -1.26 -12.71
CA SER A 191 -9.49 -1.08 -12.86
C SER A 191 -9.89 0.37 -13.11
N ARG A 192 -11.13 0.57 -13.57
CA ARG A 192 -11.73 1.91 -13.73
C ARG A 192 -12.08 2.59 -12.41
N ASP A 193 -12.16 1.83 -11.31
CA ASP A 193 -12.27 2.39 -9.96
C ASP A 193 -10.90 2.94 -9.54
N LEU A 194 -10.71 4.25 -9.66
CA LEU A 194 -9.42 4.91 -9.39
C LEU A 194 -8.95 4.71 -7.95
N ALA A 195 -9.88 4.52 -7.00
CA ALA A 195 -9.55 4.25 -5.61
C ALA A 195 -8.97 2.84 -5.37
N LYS A 196 -9.09 1.94 -6.36
CA LYS A 196 -8.58 0.57 -6.33
C LYS A 196 -7.65 0.25 -7.50
N ASN A 197 -7.44 1.19 -8.40
CA ASN A 197 -6.60 0.99 -9.58
C ASN A 197 -5.13 0.88 -9.19
N GLY A 198 -4.46 -0.17 -9.65
CA GLY A 198 -3.12 -0.53 -9.20
C GLY A 198 -3.11 -1.05 -7.77
N ALA A 199 -4.07 -1.87 -7.38
CA ALA A 199 -4.08 -2.55 -6.09
C ALA A 199 -3.26 -3.84 -6.13
N ILE A 200 -2.68 -4.24 -5.00
CA ILE A 200 -2.11 -5.58 -4.83
C ILE A 200 -3.26 -6.57 -4.72
N GLU A 201 -3.42 -7.40 -5.73
CA GLU A 201 -4.44 -8.44 -5.76
C GLU A 201 -4.04 -9.66 -4.94
N SER A 202 -2.78 -10.08 -5.06
CA SER A 202 -2.26 -11.22 -4.32
C SER A 202 -0.75 -11.15 -4.11
N VAL A 203 -0.30 -11.80 -3.04
CA VAL A 203 1.11 -12.04 -2.73
C VAL A 203 1.30 -13.53 -2.48
N THR A 204 2.21 -14.16 -3.20
CA THR A 204 2.48 -15.59 -3.10
C THR A 204 3.97 -15.88 -2.99
N LEU A 205 4.33 -16.94 -2.26
CA LEU A 205 5.70 -17.44 -2.26
C LEU A 205 5.99 -18.10 -3.61
N SER A 206 7.07 -17.65 -4.25
CA SER A 206 7.58 -18.31 -5.46
C SER A 206 8.37 -19.55 -5.07
N ARG A 207 8.14 -20.64 -5.78
CA ARG A 207 8.88 -21.91 -5.62
C ARG A 207 10.14 -21.90 -6.47
#